data_828d0b8a782c674e412297138c48fb79
#
_entry.id   828d0b8a782c674e412297138c48fb79
#
_cell.length_a   1.000
_cell.length_b   1.000
_cell.length_c   1.000
_cell.angle_alpha   90.00
_cell.angle_beta   90.00
_cell.angle_gamma   90.00
#
_symmetry.space_group_name_H-M   'P 1'
#
loop_
_entity.id
_entity.type
_entity.pdbx_description
1 polymer ?
#
loop_
_entity_poly.entity_id
_entity_poly.type
_entity_poly.pdbx_seq_one_letter_code
_entity_poly.pdbx_strand_id
1 'polypeptide(L)'
;MTSSPGNVHLDGRGDLDITAIGQGASWTSGRIRTQRTFRVPVGSELMVTASIRQPRPRDGIGYWPAFWLLGPGTWPAHGEIDILEDVNELDQHSGALHCGNLTERDPDGTFGPCHEPNGLGSGPQPCPGCQQGYQTYTVIVDRRDTAHQQVRWYLDGRQFFSVSESRVGAAAWQSAFGRGFAIILDLAMGGFYPDAICHCTAPTTSTTSGGSMSVQYVTVYQAS
;
A
#
# COMPACT_ATOMS: atom_id res chain seq x y z
N MET A 1 6.82 -11.76 9.54
CA MET A 1 7.37 -10.44 9.85
C MET A 1 8.17 -10.50 11.12
N THR A 2 9.33 -9.86 11.18
CA THR A 2 10.19 -9.84 12.37
C THR A 2 10.69 -8.42 12.66
N SER A 3 11.18 -8.18 13.87
CA SER A 3 11.91 -6.97 14.28
C SER A 3 13.44 -7.18 14.27
N SER A 4 13.93 -8.24 13.63
CA SER A 4 15.36 -8.51 13.50
C SER A 4 16.05 -7.36 12.75
N PRO A 5 17.20 -6.87 13.21
CA PRO A 5 18.00 -5.89 12.47
C PRO A 5 18.41 -6.35 11.06
N GLY A 6 18.44 -7.63 10.80
CA GLY A 6 18.65 -8.17 9.46
C GLY A 6 17.49 -7.89 8.50
N ASN A 7 16.26 -7.74 9.03
CA ASN A 7 15.08 -7.48 8.20
C ASN A 7 14.66 -6.00 8.20
N VAL A 8 14.93 -5.25 9.28
CA VAL A 8 14.56 -3.82 9.40
C VAL A 8 15.71 -3.07 10.03
N HIS A 9 16.33 -2.15 9.30
CA HIS A 9 17.45 -1.37 9.79
C HIS A 9 17.61 -0.05 9.03
N LEU A 10 18.37 0.87 9.60
CA LEU A 10 18.88 2.02 8.88
C LEU A 10 20.20 1.62 8.21
N ASP A 11 20.37 1.99 6.96
CA ASP A 11 21.54 1.61 6.13
C ASP A 11 22.85 2.37 6.49
N GLY A 12 22.78 3.27 7.47
CA GLY A 12 23.88 4.15 7.89
C GLY A 12 24.05 5.40 7.02
N ARG A 13 23.24 5.57 5.98
CA ARG A 13 23.21 6.78 5.11
C ARG A 13 21.95 7.59 5.29
N GLY A 14 21.01 7.09 6.08
CA GLY A 14 19.75 7.75 6.42
C GLY A 14 18.52 7.04 5.87
N ASP A 15 18.69 6.04 5.02
CA ASP A 15 17.58 5.28 4.46
C ASP A 15 17.18 4.15 5.41
N LEU A 16 15.88 3.85 5.46
CA LEU A 16 15.33 2.66 6.09
C LEU A 16 15.27 1.53 5.06
N ASP A 17 15.90 0.41 5.37
CA ASP A 17 15.78 -0.81 4.58
C ASP A 17 14.87 -1.84 5.26
N ILE A 18 13.93 -2.37 4.49
CA ILE A 18 13.13 -3.54 4.83
C ILE A 18 13.54 -4.67 3.87
N THR A 19 14.22 -5.68 4.41
CA THR A 19 14.87 -6.73 3.64
C THR A 19 14.19 -8.08 3.84
N ALA A 20 13.87 -8.77 2.75
CA ALA A 20 13.38 -10.13 2.79
C ALA A 20 14.56 -11.12 2.75
N ILE A 21 14.62 -11.99 3.74
CA ILE A 21 15.69 -12.97 3.91
C ILE A 21 15.09 -14.37 4.03
N GLY A 22 15.53 -15.28 3.19
CA GLY A 22 15.00 -16.66 3.25
C GLY A 22 15.53 -17.58 2.17
N GLN A 23 15.00 -18.81 2.19
CA GLN A 23 15.28 -19.83 1.20
C GLN A 23 14.13 -20.83 1.15
N GLY A 24 13.72 -21.26 -0.03
CA GLY A 24 12.60 -22.18 -0.21
C GLY A 24 11.30 -21.62 0.40
N ALA A 25 10.69 -22.38 1.30
CA ALA A 25 9.46 -21.95 1.99
C ALA A 25 9.70 -21.16 3.29
N SER A 26 10.95 -20.94 3.69
CA SER A 26 11.29 -20.28 4.96
C SER A 26 11.79 -18.86 4.71
N TRP A 27 10.93 -17.88 4.96
CA TRP A 27 11.23 -16.46 4.75
C TRP A 27 10.93 -15.62 5.99
N THR A 28 11.76 -14.60 6.20
CA THR A 28 11.56 -13.53 7.16
C THR A 28 11.62 -12.19 6.45
N SER A 29 10.85 -11.23 6.91
CA SER A 29 10.85 -9.85 6.41
C SER A 29 10.31 -8.89 7.47
N GLY A 30 10.21 -7.60 7.16
CA GLY A 30 9.81 -6.56 8.08
C GLY A 30 8.47 -5.91 7.76
N ARG A 31 7.81 -5.44 8.81
CA ARG A 31 6.66 -4.54 8.76
C ARG A 31 6.79 -3.54 9.89
N ILE A 32 6.72 -2.27 9.57
CA ILE A 32 6.69 -1.19 10.56
C ILE A 32 5.39 -0.39 10.44
N ARG A 33 5.00 0.22 11.53
CA ARG A 33 3.76 0.98 11.63
C ARG A 33 3.96 2.19 12.54
N THR A 34 3.35 3.32 12.19
CA THR A 34 3.29 4.46 13.09
C THR A 34 2.48 4.16 14.36
N GLN A 35 2.93 4.64 15.50
CA GLN A 35 2.18 4.52 16.75
C GLN A 35 0.96 5.45 16.79
N ARG A 36 1.09 6.64 16.21
CA ARG A 36 -0.01 7.61 16.07
C ARG A 36 -0.80 7.37 14.79
N THR A 37 -2.06 7.80 14.79
CA THR A 37 -2.90 7.87 13.59
C THR A 37 -3.03 9.30 13.11
N PHE A 38 -3.22 9.47 11.80
CA PHE A 38 -3.41 10.75 11.12
C PHE A 38 -4.86 10.86 10.67
N ARG A 39 -5.56 11.89 11.13
CA ARG A 39 -6.97 12.12 10.79
C ARG A 39 -7.08 13.11 9.63
N VAL A 40 -8.17 12.98 8.88
CA VAL A 40 -8.58 13.94 7.86
C VAL A 40 -10.01 14.40 8.15
N PRO A 41 -10.21 15.40 9.03
CA PRO A 41 -11.54 15.94 9.31
C PRO A 41 -12.24 16.45 8.03
N VAL A 42 -13.56 16.49 8.07
CA VAL A 42 -14.33 17.20 7.04
C VAL A 42 -13.91 18.67 7.01
N GLY A 43 -13.73 19.21 5.83
CA GLY A 43 -13.18 20.58 5.62
C GLY A 43 -11.66 20.63 5.53
N SER A 44 -10.96 19.48 5.59
CA SER A 44 -9.49 19.43 5.54
C SER A 44 -8.96 18.48 4.46
N GLU A 45 -7.65 18.52 4.27
CA GLU A 45 -6.90 17.64 3.38
C GLU A 45 -5.76 16.96 4.14
N LEU A 46 -5.49 15.70 3.82
CA LEU A 46 -4.34 14.95 4.30
C LEU A 46 -3.54 14.46 3.10
N MET A 47 -2.26 14.82 3.03
CA MET A 47 -1.31 14.25 2.09
C MET A 47 -0.32 13.39 2.84
N VAL A 48 -0.11 12.17 2.35
CA VAL A 48 0.93 11.25 2.83
C VAL A 48 1.81 10.89 1.64
N THR A 49 3.11 11.08 1.78
CA THR A 49 4.08 10.87 0.72
C THR A 49 5.34 10.18 1.25
N ALA A 50 5.94 9.32 0.43
CA ALA A 50 7.19 8.65 0.73
C ALA A 50 8.08 8.56 -0.52
N SER A 51 9.40 8.64 -0.31
CA SER A 51 10.40 8.33 -1.33
C SER A 51 10.87 6.90 -1.12
N ILE A 52 10.53 6.02 -2.08
CA ILE A 52 10.75 4.57 -1.97
C ILE A 52 11.41 4.05 -3.25
N ARG A 53 12.42 3.18 -3.06
CA ARG A 53 12.96 2.31 -4.09
C ARG A 53 12.44 0.89 -3.83
N GLN A 54 11.80 0.30 -4.82
CA GLN A 54 11.29 -1.06 -4.74
C GLN A 54 12.43 -2.09 -4.73
N PRO A 55 12.19 -3.32 -4.19
CA PRO A 55 13.17 -4.39 -4.19
C PRO A 55 13.61 -4.76 -5.62
N ARG A 56 14.90 -5.10 -5.76
CA ARG A 56 15.46 -5.60 -7.01
C ARG A 56 16.36 -6.82 -6.75
N PRO A 57 15.80 -7.97 -6.32
CA PRO A 57 16.55 -9.22 -6.27
C PRO A 57 16.85 -9.75 -7.69
N ARG A 58 17.66 -10.79 -7.80
CA ARG A 58 17.91 -11.42 -9.12
C ARG A 58 16.69 -12.21 -9.63
N ASP A 59 15.87 -12.73 -8.74
CA ASP A 59 14.58 -13.38 -8.98
C ASP A 59 13.66 -12.97 -7.83
N GLY A 60 12.62 -12.21 -8.15
CA GLY A 60 11.72 -11.56 -7.17
C GLY A 60 10.35 -12.18 -7.07
N ILE A 61 10.12 -13.38 -7.60
CA ILE A 61 8.82 -14.04 -7.44
C ILE A 61 8.51 -14.21 -5.95
N GLY A 62 7.38 -13.63 -5.53
CA GLY A 62 6.92 -13.62 -4.14
C GLY A 62 7.25 -12.36 -3.35
N TYR A 63 8.10 -11.47 -3.85
CA TYR A 63 8.27 -10.15 -3.24
C TYR A 63 7.01 -9.31 -3.38
N TRP A 64 6.58 -8.68 -2.28
CA TRP A 64 5.40 -7.83 -2.24
C TRP A 64 5.68 -6.61 -1.34
N PRO A 65 6.33 -5.58 -1.88
CA PRO A 65 6.50 -4.30 -1.19
C PRO A 65 5.18 -3.55 -1.11
N ALA A 66 4.90 -2.93 0.04
CA ALA A 66 3.72 -2.12 0.26
C ALA A 66 4.01 -0.87 1.11
N PHE A 67 3.39 0.25 0.72
CA PHE A 67 3.27 1.48 1.49
C PHE A 67 1.79 1.86 1.53
N TRP A 68 1.19 1.86 2.71
CA TRP A 68 -0.25 1.91 2.85
C TRP A 68 -0.71 2.53 4.17
N LEU A 69 -1.98 2.84 4.23
CA LEU A 69 -2.66 3.44 5.37
C LEU A 69 -3.75 2.50 5.87
N LEU A 70 -3.83 2.28 7.19
CA LEU A 70 -4.83 1.41 7.78
C LEU A 70 -5.62 2.13 8.88
N GLY A 71 -6.94 2.13 8.73
CA GLY A 71 -7.87 2.57 9.77
C GLY A 71 -7.91 1.60 10.95
N PRO A 72 -8.20 2.07 12.18
CA PRO A 72 -8.24 1.22 13.37
C PRO A 72 -9.54 0.42 13.43
N GLY A 73 -9.45 -0.87 13.73
CA GLY A 73 -10.61 -1.74 14.04
C GLY A 73 -11.00 -2.66 12.89
N THR A 74 -12.29 -2.69 12.52
CA THR A 74 -12.82 -3.70 11.58
C THR A 74 -12.46 -3.37 10.13
N TRP A 75 -11.71 -4.26 9.50
CA TRP A 75 -11.44 -4.22 8.06
C TRP A 75 -12.59 -4.84 7.27
N PRO A 76 -12.96 -4.30 6.10
CA PRO A 76 -12.46 -3.09 5.43
C PRO A 76 -13.23 -1.82 5.85
N ALA A 77 -14.20 -1.92 6.77
CA ALA A 77 -15.14 -0.86 7.12
C ALA A 77 -14.47 0.44 7.60
N HIS A 78 -13.32 0.34 8.25
CA HIS A 78 -12.60 1.51 8.76
C HIS A 78 -11.52 2.03 7.82
N GLY A 79 -11.50 1.52 6.59
CA GLY A 79 -10.69 1.98 5.49
C GLY A 79 -9.26 1.45 5.48
N GLU A 80 -8.78 1.17 4.26
CA GLU A 80 -7.38 0.95 3.94
C GLU A 80 -7.08 1.67 2.63
N ILE A 81 -5.91 2.27 2.52
CA ILE A 81 -5.48 2.98 1.31
C ILE A 81 -4.08 2.48 0.96
N ASP A 82 -3.97 1.72 -0.11
CA ASP A 82 -2.70 1.26 -0.62
C ASP A 82 -2.13 2.32 -1.55
N ILE A 83 -1.00 2.90 -1.17
CA ILE A 83 -0.35 3.99 -1.90
C ILE A 83 0.63 3.45 -2.93
N LEU A 84 1.33 2.38 -2.54
CA LEU A 84 2.20 1.56 -3.36
C LEU A 84 1.95 0.11 -3.05
N GLU A 85 1.67 -0.67 -4.06
CA GLU A 85 1.86 -2.11 -4.08
C GLU A 85 2.51 -2.53 -5.39
N ASP A 86 3.42 -3.48 -5.32
CA ASP A 86 3.94 -4.24 -6.44
C ASP A 86 4.13 -5.69 -6.02
N VAL A 87 4.17 -6.61 -6.96
CA VAL A 87 4.41 -8.03 -6.70
C VAL A 87 5.37 -8.63 -7.73
N ASN A 88 6.13 -9.63 -7.29
CA ASN A 88 6.98 -10.45 -8.16
C ASN A 88 8.06 -9.67 -8.92
N GLU A 89 8.51 -8.51 -8.40
CA GLU A 89 9.53 -7.67 -9.03
C GLU A 89 9.12 -7.18 -10.44
N LEU A 90 7.85 -6.88 -10.64
CA LEU A 90 7.38 -6.30 -11.89
C LEU A 90 7.73 -4.80 -11.94
N ASP A 91 8.05 -4.26 -13.14
CA ASP A 91 8.32 -2.82 -13.33
C ASP A 91 7.01 -2.02 -13.31
N GLN A 92 6.27 -2.09 -12.20
CA GLN A 92 4.95 -1.51 -12.03
C GLN A 92 4.70 -1.06 -10.60
N HIS A 93 3.56 -0.41 -10.40
CA HIS A 93 2.95 -0.14 -9.10
C HIS A 93 1.43 -0.11 -9.22
N SER A 94 0.73 -0.20 -8.11
CA SER A 94 -0.70 0.00 -8.03
C SER A 94 -1.08 0.75 -6.75
N GLY A 95 -2.29 1.29 -6.74
CA GLY A 95 -2.92 1.85 -5.55
C GLY A 95 -4.36 1.38 -5.45
N ALA A 96 -4.87 1.25 -4.22
CA ALA A 96 -6.23 0.80 -3.98
C ALA A 96 -6.90 1.51 -2.79
N LEU A 97 -8.23 1.48 -2.77
CA LEU A 97 -9.05 1.83 -1.62
C LEU A 97 -9.89 0.63 -1.22
N HIS A 98 -9.78 0.22 0.04
CA HIS A 98 -10.64 -0.78 0.67
C HIS A 98 -11.63 -0.10 1.62
N CYS A 99 -12.92 -0.44 1.49
CA CYS A 99 -13.98 0.15 2.29
C CYS A 99 -15.26 -0.70 2.30
N GLY A 100 -16.20 -0.33 3.15
CA GLY A 100 -17.51 -0.99 3.23
C GLY A 100 -17.51 -2.17 4.19
N ASN A 101 -18.18 -3.25 3.81
CA ASN A 101 -18.30 -4.44 4.67
C ASN A 101 -18.26 -5.73 3.84
N LEU A 102 -18.10 -6.87 4.53
CA LEU A 102 -18.06 -8.20 3.93
C LEU A 102 -19.39 -8.97 4.07
N THR A 103 -20.50 -8.30 4.35
CA THR A 103 -21.78 -8.96 4.63
C THR A 103 -22.69 -9.07 3.41
N GLU A 104 -22.56 -8.13 2.49
CA GLU A 104 -23.37 -8.11 1.24
C GLU A 104 -22.47 -8.47 0.08
N ARG A 105 -22.76 -9.61 -0.53
CA ARG A 105 -22.01 -10.12 -1.67
C ARG A 105 -22.66 -9.67 -2.98
N ASP A 106 -21.86 -9.05 -3.83
CA ASP A 106 -22.28 -8.62 -5.15
C ASP A 106 -22.37 -9.81 -6.14
N PRO A 107 -23.13 -9.65 -7.24
CA PRO A 107 -23.26 -10.70 -8.27
C PRO A 107 -21.93 -11.16 -8.90
N ASP A 108 -20.90 -10.32 -8.89
CA ASP A 108 -19.55 -10.63 -9.35
C ASP A 108 -18.72 -11.41 -8.32
N GLY A 109 -19.28 -11.64 -7.13
CA GLY A 109 -18.65 -12.39 -6.06
C GLY A 109 -17.82 -11.56 -5.11
N THR A 110 -17.72 -10.24 -5.32
CA THR A 110 -17.06 -9.28 -4.41
C THR A 110 -18.02 -8.80 -3.33
N PHE A 111 -17.53 -7.95 -2.40
CA PHE A 111 -18.34 -7.42 -1.31
C PHE A 111 -18.25 -5.88 -1.24
N GLY A 112 -19.40 -5.28 -1.01
CA GLY A 112 -19.53 -3.87 -0.71
C GLY A 112 -19.06 -2.93 -1.85
N PRO A 113 -19.13 -1.61 -1.60
CA PRO A 113 -18.90 -0.62 -2.64
C PRO A 113 -17.44 -0.53 -3.12
N CYS A 114 -16.51 -1.15 -2.38
CA CYS A 114 -15.11 -1.21 -2.76
C CYS A 114 -14.68 -2.55 -3.37
N HIS A 115 -15.63 -3.45 -3.72
CA HIS A 115 -15.36 -4.73 -4.40
C HIS A 115 -14.37 -5.65 -3.65
N GLU A 116 -14.60 -5.80 -2.34
CA GLU A 116 -13.71 -6.60 -1.49
C GLU A 116 -13.70 -8.10 -1.85
N PRO A 117 -12.58 -8.79 -1.70
CA PRO A 117 -11.33 -8.36 -1.07
C PRO A 117 -10.34 -7.62 -1.98
N ASN A 118 -10.70 -7.28 -3.20
CA ASN A 118 -9.78 -6.72 -4.19
C ASN A 118 -9.58 -5.19 -4.04
N GLY A 119 -10.52 -4.50 -3.42
CA GLY A 119 -10.52 -3.05 -3.34
C GLY A 119 -10.90 -2.36 -4.66
N LEU A 120 -11.14 -1.05 -4.61
CA LEU A 120 -11.17 -0.20 -5.79
C LEU A 120 -9.73 0.16 -6.17
N GLY A 121 -9.16 -0.59 -7.11
CA GLY A 121 -7.77 -0.46 -7.51
C GLY A 121 -7.57 0.29 -8.82
N SER A 122 -6.37 0.86 -8.98
CA SER A 122 -5.91 1.49 -10.23
C SER A 122 -5.63 0.47 -11.34
N GLY A 123 -5.51 -0.80 -10.97
CA GLY A 123 -4.79 -1.78 -11.77
C GLY A 123 -3.29 -1.47 -11.84
N PRO A 124 -2.50 -2.36 -12.43
CA PRO A 124 -1.07 -2.16 -12.57
C PRO A 124 -0.75 -0.97 -13.47
N GLN A 125 0.11 -0.07 -12.97
CA GLN A 125 0.61 1.10 -13.69
C GLN A 125 2.10 0.90 -13.97
N PRO A 126 2.59 1.14 -15.20
CA PRO A 126 4.01 1.02 -15.51
C PRO A 126 4.87 1.95 -14.64
N CYS A 127 5.97 1.41 -14.12
CA CYS A 127 6.95 2.18 -13.37
C CYS A 127 8.38 1.77 -13.76
N PRO A 128 8.80 2.04 -14.98
CA PRO A 128 10.17 1.75 -15.41
C PRO A 128 11.15 2.57 -14.58
N GLY A 129 11.93 1.89 -13.72
CA GLY A 129 12.90 2.53 -12.84
C GLY A 129 12.54 2.51 -11.34
N CYS A 130 11.37 2.08 -10.93
CA CYS A 130 10.99 1.97 -9.52
C CYS A 130 11.93 1.08 -8.69
N GLN A 131 12.54 0.09 -9.31
CA GLN A 131 13.53 -0.80 -8.69
C GLN A 131 14.97 -0.27 -8.82
N GLN A 132 15.20 0.71 -9.67
CA GLN A 132 16.55 1.25 -9.98
C GLN A 132 16.85 2.53 -9.19
N GLY A 133 15.83 3.30 -8.86
CA GLY A 133 15.94 4.57 -8.17
C GLY A 133 14.73 4.83 -7.26
N TYR A 134 14.85 5.87 -6.48
CA TYR A 134 13.75 6.32 -5.62
C TYR A 134 12.69 7.03 -6.45
N GLN A 135 11.42 6.68 -6.19
CA GLN A 135 10.26 7.36 -6.73
C GLN A 135 9.43 7.91 -5.58
N THR A 136 8.67 8.96 -5.83
CA THR A 136 7.80 9.57 -4.83
C THR A 136 6.37 9.07 -4.98
N TYR A 137 5.92 8.26 -4.02
CA TYR A 137 4.56 7.75 -3.95
C TYR A 137 3.74 8.63 -3.01
N THR A 138 2.60 9.13 -3.48
CA THR A 138 1.78 10.08 -2.72
C THR A 138 0.30 9.73 -2.81
N VAL A 139 -0.39 9.85 -1.69
CA VAL A 139 -1.85 9.88 -1.65
C VAL A 139 -2.33 11.20 -1.04
N ILE A 140 -3.41 11.74 -1.59
CA ILE A 140 -4.11 12.92 -1.06
C ILE A 140 -5.55 12.53 -0.78
N VAL A 141 -5.96 12.60 0.49
CA VAL A 141 -7.36 12.50 0.91
C VAL A 141 -7.90 13.91 1.03
N ASP A 142 -8.73 14.32 0.08
CA ASP A 142 -9.30 15.67 0.01
C ASP A 142 -10.76 15.64 0.48
N ARG A 143 -11.03 16.28 1.61
CA ARG A 143 -12.35 16.44 2.20
C ARG A 143 -12.73 17.91 2.39
N ARG A 144 -12.04 18.84 1.73
CA ARG A 144 -12.26 20.29 1.84
C ARG A 144 -13.61 20.67 1.28
N ASP A 145 -13.95 20.17 0.09
CA ASP A 145 -15.28 20.33 -0.48
C ASP A 145 -16.16 19.14 -0.10
N THR A 146 -17.17 19.38 0.74
CA THR A 146 -18.06 18.32 1.23
C THR A 146 -18.96 17.72 0.14
N ALA A 147 -19.12 18.39 -0.99
CA ALA A 147 -19.86 17.88 -2.15
C ALA A 147 -18.97 17.04 -3.09
N HIS A 148 -17.64 17.16 -3.00
CA HIS A 148 -16.69 16.56 -3.94
C HIS A 148 -15.49 15.95 -3.22
N GLN A 149 -15.71 15.22 -2.12
CA GLN A 149 -14.63 14.51 -1.42
C GLN A 149 -14.03 13.43 -2.30
N GLN A 150 -12.69 13.24 -2.24
CA GLN A 150 -11.97 12.25 -3.06
C GLN A 150 -10.64 11.85 -2.45
N VAL A 151 -10.15 10.69 -2.88
CA VAL A 151 -8.77 10.25 -2.70
C VAL A 151 -8.08 10.24 -4.06
N ARG A 152 -6.85 10.71 -4.12
CA ARG A 152 -6.04 10.79 -5.35
C ARG A 152 -4.66 10.21 -5.10
N TRP A 153 -4.19 9.39 -6.04
CA TRP A 153 -2.86 8.76 -6.00
C TRP A 153 -1.95 9.35 -7.05
N TYR A 154 -0.68 9.51 -6.68
CA TYR A 154 0.35 10.12 -7.52
C TYR A 154 1.64 9.32 -7.47
N LEU A 155 2.31 9.22 -8.62
CA LEU A 155 3.69 8.79 -8.75
C LEU A 155 4.49 9.98 -9.31
N ASP A 156 5.56 10.39 -8.60
CA ASP A 156 6.41 11.54 -8.98
C ASP A 156 5.63 12.80 -9.33
N GLY A 157 4.60 13.09 -8.55
CA GLY A 157 3.72 14.25 -8.75
C GLY A 157 2.68 14.10 -9.87
N ARG A 158 2.69 13.00 -10.63
CA ARG A 158 1.70 12.72 -11.67
C ARG A 158 0.56 11.88 -11.12
N GLN A 159 -0.67 12.39 -11.15
CA GLN A 159 -1.84 11.62 -10.76
C GLN A 159 -2.08 10.46 -11.72
N PHE A 160 -2.30 9.25 -11.17
CA PHE A 160 -2.61 8.07 -11.96
C PHE A 160 -3.97 7.44 -11.59
N PHE A 161 -4.51 7.73 -10.39
CA PHE A 161 -5.77 7.17 -9.94
C PHE A 161 -6.54 8.13 -9.03
N SER A 162 -7.86 7.95 -8.93
CA SER A 162 -8.71 8.62 -7.94
C SER A 162 -10.00 7.87 -7.67
N VAL A 163 -10.52 8.00 -6.46
CA VAL A 163 -11.83 7.50 -6.02
C VAL A 163 -12.57 8.63 -5.33
N SER A 164 -13.81 8.90 -5.76
CA SER A 164 -14.69 9.90 -5.14
C SER A 164 -15.64 9.28 -4.12
N GLU A 165 -16.11 10.09 -3.15
CA GLU A 165 -17.17 9.70 -2.21
C GLU A 165 -18.41 9.19 -2.95
N SER A 166 -18.81 9.83 -4.05
CA SER A 166 -19.98 9.46 -4.83
C SER A 166 -19.91 8.05 -5.42
N ARG A 167 -18.70 7.51 -5.63
CA ARG A 167 -18.51 6.15 -6.14
C ARG A 167 -18.78 5.09 -5.07
N VAL A 168 -18.42 5.34 -3.82
CA VAL A 168 -18.53 4.36 -2.73
C VAL A 168 -19.75 4.60 -1.84
N GLY A 169 -20.36 5.78 -1.92
CA GLY A 169 -21.48 6.22 -1.11
C GLY A 169 -21.07 6.80 0.24
N ALA A 170 -21.83 7.78 0.72
CA ALA A 170 -21.49 8.57 1.90
C ALA A 170 -21.30 7.74 3.16
N ALA A 171 -22.10 6.68 3.39
CA ALA A 171 -22.01 5.86 4.60
C ALA A 171 -20.66 5.09 4.67
N ALA A 172 -20.26 4.41 3.58
CA ALA A 172 -18.98 3.70 3.51
C ALA A 172 -17.80 4.68 3.58
N TRP A 173 -17.90 5.83 2.91
CA TRP A 173 -16.91 6.89 2.96
C TRP A 173 -16.69 7.42 4.37
N GLN A 174 -17.76 7.78 5.09
CA GLN A 174 -17.65 8.28 6.46
C GLN A 174 -17.10 7.23 7.43
N SER A 175 -17.45 5.96 7.23
CA SER A 175 -16.87 4.85 8.02
C SER A 175 -15.37 4.74 7.79
N ALA A 176 -14.92 4.75 6.53
CA ALA A 176 -13.53 4.61 6.14
C ALA A 176 -12.66 5.79 6.62
N PHE A 177 -13.14 7.04 6.44
CA PHE A 177 -12.34 8.25 6.70
C PHE A 177 -12.62 8.94 8.04
N GLY A 178 -13.55 8.43 8.84
CA GLY A 178 -13.97 9.07 10.09
C GLY A 178 -12.99 8.91 11.27
N ARG A 179 -12.02 8.01 11.19
CA ARG A 179 -11.19 7.60 12.35
C ARG A 179 -9.72 7.98 12.27
N GLY A 180 -9.18 8.14 11.11
CA GLY A 180 -7.75 8.35 10.86
C GLY A 180 -7.00 7.04 10.62
N PHE A 181 -5.76 7.15 10.17
CA PHE A 181 -4.97 6.05 9.63
C PHE A 181 -3.61 5.94 10.31
N ALA A 182 -3.16 4.73 10.58
CA ALA A 182 -1.76 4.45 10.79
C ALA A 182 -1.08 4.28 9.42
N ILE A 183 0.18 4.72 9.30
CA ILE A 183 1.01 4.52 8.11
C ILE A 183 1.79 3.23 8.31
N ILE A 184 1.82 2.40 7.29
CA ILE A 184 2.50 1.11 7.30
C ILE A 184 3.43 1.02 6.09
N LEU A 185 4.60 0.46 6.34
CA LEU A 185 5.58 0.05 5.34
C LEU A 185 5.91 -1.41 5.60
N ASP A 186 5.81 -2.25 4.60
CA ASP A 186 6.26 -3.64 4.71
C ASP A 186 6.72 -4.22 3.37
N LEU A 187 7.47 -5.30 3.50
CA LEU A 187 7.86 -6.15 2.39
C LEU A 187 7.36 -7.55 2.71
N ALA A 188 6.19 -7.89 2.20
CA ALA A 188 5.65 -9.24 2.34
C ALA A 188 6.36 -10.24 1.41
N MET A 189 6.25 -11.53 1.75
CA MET A 189 6.80 -12.61 0.92
C MET A 189 5.71 -13.67 0.70
N GLY A 190 5.36 -13.89 -0.58
CA GLY A 190 4.29 -14.79 -0.97
C GLY A 190 2.91 -14.28 -0.60
N GLY A 191 1.92 -15.13 -0.75
CA GLY A 191 0.52 -14.84 -0.48
C GLY A 191 -0.33 -14.74 -1.75
N PHE A 192 -1.63 -14.52 -1.56
CA PHE A 192 -2.58 -14.67 -2.66
C PHE A 192 -2.31 -13.76 -3.87
N TYR A 193 -1.82 -12.53 -3.64
CA TYR A 193 -1.60 -11.59 -4.73
C TYR A 193 -0.39 -11.96 -5.61
N PRO A 194 0.82 -12.19 -5.06
CA PRO A 194 1.91 -12.75 -5.84
C PRO A 194 1.55 -14.06 -6.55
N ASP A 195 0.83 -14.97 -5.85
CA ASP A 195 0.42 -16.28 -6.39
C ASP A 195 -0.53 -16.13 -7.59
N ALA A 196 -1.50 -15.22 -7.48
CA ALA A 196 -2.46 -14.95 -8.56
C ALA A 196 -1.78 -14.40 -9.82
N ILE A 197 -0.74 -13.55 -9.66
CA ILE A 197 -0.05 -12.91 -10.78
C ILE A 197 0.97 -13.87 -11.44
N CYS A 198 1.71 -14.66 -10.65
CA CYS A 198 2.65 -15.62 -11.23
C CYS A 198 1.98 -16.94 -11.68
N HIS A 199 0.73 -17.18 -11.31
CA HIS A 199 0.06 -18.47 -11.44
C HIS A 199 0.86 -19.63 -10.83
N CYS A 200 1.48 -19.36 -9.69
CA CYS A 200 2.36 -20.29 -8.96
C CYS A 200 2.14 -20.16 -7.45
N THR A 201 2.82 -20.96 -6.65
CA THR A 201 2.94 -20.74 -5.20
C THR A 201 4.25 -20.01 -4.92
N ALA A 202 4.16 -18.75 -4.54
CA ALA A 202 5.30 -17.89 -4.28
C ALA A 202 5.60 -17.77 -2.77
N PRO A 203 6.87 -17.61 -2.37
CA PRO A 203 8.08 -17.60 -3.21
C PRO A 203 8.42 -18.99 -3.75
N THR A 204 9.09 -19.04 -4.90
CA THR A 204 9.54 -20.28 -5.53
C THR A 204 10.93 -20.70 -5.04
N THR A 205 11.40 -21.84 -5.50
CA THR A 205 12.78 -22.31 -5.17
C THR A 205 13.88 -21.48 -5.83
N SER A 206 13.55 -20.71 -6.89
CA SER A 206 14.48 -19.79 -7.57
C SER A 206 14.50 -18.40 -6.95
N THR A 207 13.49 -18.04 -6.15
CA THR A 207 13.41 -16.72 -5.50
C THR A 207 14.67 -16.41 -4.69
N THR A 208 15.28 -15.26 -4.98
CA THR A 208 16.55 -14.89 -4.34
C THR A 208 16.34 -14.02 -3.10
N SER A 209 17.09 -14.36 -2.04
CA SER A 209 17.09 -13.65 -0.76
C SER A 209 17.88 -12.33 -0.85
N GLY A 210 17.53 -11.36 0.02
CA GLY A 210 18.29 -10.13 0.24
C GLY A 210 17.80 -8.92 -0.54
N GLY A 211 16.68 -9.03 -1.28
CA GLY A 211 16.02 -7.85 -1.85
C GLY A 211 15.47 -6.94 -0.76
N SER A 212 15.68 -5.63 -0.90
CA SER A 212 15.26 -4.63 0.07
C SER A 212 14.35 -3.58 -0.57
N MET A 213 13.27 -3.24 0.12
CA MET A 213 12.57 -1.98 -0.08
C MET A 213 13.31 -0.91 0.74
N SER A 214 13.80 0.14 0.06
CA SER A 214 14.54 1.24 0.70
C SER A 214 13.67 2.48 0.74
N VAL A 215 13.63 3.17 1.89
CA VAL A 215 12.79 4.35 2.13
C VAL A 215 13.63 5.51 2.65
N GLN A 216 13.65 6.62 1.91
CA GLN A 216 14.39 7.83 2.31
C GLN A 216 13.63 8.67 3.33
N TYR A 217 12.34 8.85 3.10
CA TYR A 217 11.47 9.60 4.01
C TYR A 217 10.00 9.17 3.88
N VAL A 218 9.26 9.43 4.93
CA VAL A 218 7.80 9.49 4.92
C VAL A 218 7.40 10.84 5.49
N THR A 219 6.55 11.58 4.78
CA THR A 219 6.08 12.91 5.21
C THR A 219 4.58 13.00 5.18
N VAL A 220 4.01 13.68 6.17
CA VAL A 220 2.58 13.91 6.30
C VAL A 220 2.31 15.40 6.35
N TYR A 221 1.43 15.88 5.51
CA TYR A 221 0.94 17.26 5.49
C TYR A 221 -0.57 17.27 5.74
N GLN A 222 -1.03 18.21 6.54
CA GLN A 222 -2.43 18.50 6.77
C GLN A 222 -2.71 19.96 6.45
N ALA A 223 -3.80 20.20 5.71
CA ALA A 223 -4.33 21.53 5.45
C ALA A 223 -5.80 21.60 5.88
N SER A 224 -6.20 22.72 6.45
CA SER A 224 -7.58 23.07 6.82
C SER A 224 -8.15 24.08 5.83
#